data_a71cee46ee6f41af3977539afd68961b
#
_entry.id   a71cee46ee6f41af3977539afd68961b
#
_cell.length_a   1.000
_cell.length_b   1.000
_cell.length_c   1.000
_cell.angle_alpha   90.00
_cell.angle_beta   90.00
_cell.angle_gamma   90.00
#
_symmetry.space_group_name_H-M   'P 1'
#
loop_
_entity.id
_entity.type
_entity.pdbx_description
1 polymer ?
#
loop_
_entity_poly.entity_id
_entity_poly.type
_entity_poly.pdbx_seq_one_letter_code
_entity_poly.pdbx_strand_id
1 'polypeptide(L)'
;LYTILEGFRDEDMNGNGDTSDEIPLSWSKGIENFYKTTSWFGATFDTTTMMGYEDDGTVFYGPFTDAFKQMVQWFANAWADGLLDSEIFEQDSNQLKAKGQGDELILGAFTSAGPYITIPQEYNEDYIAITALKADNGKQEWFRTSGLKRGTFTITSGCKYPEAALRMVDWVYGKEGALYQMRGEEGVDFVYQDENHETCVVQWPEGYDNFETYRAKEITPNS
;
A
#
# COMPACT_ATOMS: atom_id res chain seq x y z
N LEU A 1 2.84 17.70 7.53
CA LEU A 1 3.33 16.98 6.35
C LEU A 1 4.01 17.93 5.37
N TYR A 2 3.36 19.04 4.97
CA TYR A 2 3.93 19.98 3.98
C TYR A 2 5.34 20.42 4.34
N THR A 3 5.56 20.90 5.57
CA THR A 3 6.88 21.32 6.07
C THR A 3 7.93 20.18 6.05
N ILE A 4 7.51 18.93 6.24
CA ILE A 4 8.42 17.79 6.13
C ILE A 4 8.83 17.58 4.67
N LEU A 5 7.89 17.70 3.74
CA LEU A 5 8.19 17.59 2.31
C LEU A 5 9.08 18.76 1.82
N GLU A 6 8.90 19.97 2.36
CA GLU A 6 9.80 21.09 2.11
C GLU A 6 11.21 20.78 2.60
N GLY A 7 11.35 20.15 3.78
CA GLY A 7 12.64 19.69 4.29
C GLY A 7 13.33 18.71 3.33
N PHE A 8 12.59 17.71 2.82
CA PHE A 8 13.13 16.78 1.81
C PHE A 8 13.54 17.46 0.50
N ARG A 9 12.87 18.52 0.08
CA ARG A 9 13.24 19.28 -1.11
C ARG A 9 14.48 20.14 -0.91
N ASP A 10 14.63 20.75 0.27
CA ASP A 10 15.58 21.84 0.50
C ASP A 10 16.87 21.39 1.20
N GLU A 11 16.86 20.21 1.83
CA GLU A 11 17.99 19.69 2.62
C GLU A 11 18.52 18.39 2.01
N ASP A 12 19.83 18.17 2.11
CA ASP A 12 20.48 16.89 1.76
C ASP A 12 20.14 15.84 2.82
N MET A 13 19.05 15.11 2.60
CA MET A 13 18.51 14.18 3.57
C MET A 13 19.23 12.82 3.53
N ASN A 14 19.85 12.47 2.40
CA ASN A 14 20.63 11.23 2.27
C ASN A 14 22.13 11.41 2.58
N GLY A 15 22.60 12.67 2.69
CA GLY A 15 23.97 13.00 3.10
C GLY A 15 25.03 12.83 2.00
N ASN A 16 24.61 12.80 0.72
CA ASN A 16 25.52 12.62 -0.41
C ASN A 16 26.17 13.91 -0.89
N GLY A 17 25.72 15.08 -0.41
CA GLY A 17 26.21 16.42 -0.77
C GLY A 17 25.47 17.07 -1.94
N ASP A 18 24.41 16.46 -2.48
CA ASP A 18 23.54 16.99 -3.52
C ASP A 18 22.12 17.14 -2.98
N THR A 19 21.60 18.37 -2.89
CA THR A 19 20.22 18.65 -2.45
C THR A 19 19.22 18.63 -3.60
N SER A 20 19.65 18.34 -4.83
CA SER A 20 18.79 18.43 -6.02
C SER A 20 18.25 17.08 -6.48
N ASP A 21 18.71 15.98 -5.91
CA ASP A 21 18.31 14.62 -6.25
C ASP A 21 17.17 14.08 -5.37
N GLU A 22 16.82 14.81 -4.31
CA GLU A 22 15.77 14.42 -3.38
C GLU A 22 14.37 14.50 -3.99
N ILE A 23 13.58 13.47 -3.78
CA ILE A 23 12.19 13.37 -4.22
C ILE A 23 11.26 13.39 -3.00
N PRO A 24 10.64 14.53 -2.65
CA PRO A 24 9.89 14.65 -1.41
C PRO A 24 8.73 13.68 -1.26
N LEU A 25 7.89 13.51 -2.31
CA LEU A 25 6.77 12.56 -2.30
C LEU A 25 6.55 11.95 -3.68
N SER A 26 6.48 10.62 -3.72
CA SER A 26 6.28 9.88 -4.95
C SER A 26 5.26 8.74 -4.80
N TRP A 27 4.66 8.30 -5.92
CA TRP A 27 3.85 7.09 -6.08
C TRP A 27 3.92 6.59 -7.52
N SER A 28 3.52 5.34 -7.75
CA SER A 28 3.49 4.73 -9.09
C SER A 28 2.10 4.74 -9.72
N LYS A 29 2.05 4.44 -11.03
CA LYS A 29 0.84 4.28 -11.85
C LYS A 29 0.03 5.56 -12.08
N GLY A 30 0.70 6.71 -12.02
CA GLY A 30 0.15 7.98 -12.46
C GLY A 30 -1.23 8.28 -11.89
N ILE A 31 -2.13 8.70 -12.77
CA ILE A 31 -3.49 9.13 -12.40
C ILE A 31 -4.35 8.01 -11.78
N GLU A 32 -4.10 6.75 -12.13
CA GLU A 32 -4.83 5.62 -11.52
C GLU A 32 -4.55 5.53 -10.02
N ASN A 33 -3.29 5.65 -9.62
CA ASN A 33 -2.92 5.66 -8.23
C ASN A 33 -3.07 7.04 -7.58
N PHE A 34 -3.15 8.12 -8.33
CA PHE A 34 -3.55 9.41 -7.78
C PHE A 34 -4.87 9.28 -7.02
N TYR A 35 -5.88 8.65 -7.58
CA TYR A 35 -7.14 8.41 -6.89
C TYR A 35 -7.00 7.51 -5.65
N LYS A 36 -6.12 6.52 -5.67
CA LYS A 36 -5.86 5.66 -4.51
C LYS A 36 -5.05 6.39 -3.45
N THR A 37 -3.99 7.08 -3.85
CA THR A 37 -3.14 7.87 -2.96
C THR A 37 -3.94 8.99 -2.33
N THR A 38 -4.70 9.75 -3.11
CA THR A 38 -5.54 10.83 -2.57
C THR A 38 -6.67 10.30 -1.69
N SER A 39 -7.12 9.05 -1.84
CA SER A 39 -8.08 8.47 -0.88
C SER A 39 -7.47 8.26 0.51
N TRP A 40 -6.16 8.03 0.62
CA TRP A 40 -5.50 7.99 1.92
C TRP A 40 -5.43 9.37 2.57
N PHE A 41 -5.21 10.41 1.76
CA PHE A 41 -5.30 11.79 2.21
C PHE A 41 -6.75 12.27 2.36
N GLY A 42 -7.70 11.63 1.69
CA GLY A 42 -9.11 12.01 1.69
C GLY A 42 -9.72 12.05 3.10
N ALA A 43 -9.38 11.08 3.94
CA ALA A 43 -9.83 11.08 5.33
C ALA A 43 -9.33 12.31 6.11
N THR A 44 -8.12 12.81 5.83
CA THR A 44 -7.58 14.06 6.40
C THR A 44 -8.40 15.28 5.99
N PHE A 45 -8.90 15.30 4.75
CA PHE A 45 -9.74 16.36 4.22
C PHE A 45 -11.24 16.11 4.43
N ASP A 46 -11.61 15.04 5.12
CA ASP A 46 -13.01 14.63 5.34
C ASP A 46 -13.76 14.39 4.02
N THR A 47 -13.11 13.72 3.09
CA THR A 47 -13.64 13.40 1.76
C THR A 47 -13.11 12.07 1.24
N THR A 48 -13.62 11.67 0.09
CA THR A 48 -13.17 10.47 -0.65
C THR A 48 -13.12 10.77 -2.14
N THR A 49 -12.33 10.01 -2.88
CA THR A 49 -12.27 10.10 -4.35
C THR A 49 -13.47 9.46 -5.05
N MET A 50 -14.30 8.75 -4.30
CA MET A 50 -15.44 7.98 -4.81
C MET A 50 -16.72 8.36 -4.04
N MET A 51 -17.64 7.42 -3.93
CA MET A 51 -18.81 7.56 -3.06
C MET A 51 -18.42 7.23 -1.61
N GLY A 52 -18.85 8.06 -0.69
CA GLY A 52 -18.78 7.85 0.75
C GLY A 52 -20.14 7.85 1.40
N TYR A 53 -20.19 7.61 2.68
CA TYR A 53 -21.39 7.74 3.51
C TYR A 53 -21.00 8.29 4.87
N GLU A 54 -21.87 9.14 5.41
CA GLU A 54 -21.76 9.68 6.74
C GLU A 54 -22.24 8.67 7.79
N ASP A 55 -21.98 8.92 9.05
CA ASP A 55 -22.39 8.06 10.18
C ASP A 55 -23.92 7.87 10.24
N ASP A 56 -24.69 8.84 9.75
CA ASP A 56 -26.15 8.77 9.65
C ASP A 56 -26.66 7.99 8.44
N GLY A 57 -25.74 7.49 7.58
CA GLY A 57 -26.03 6.74 6.36
C GLY A 57 -26.28 7.61 5.13
N THR A 58 -26.13 8.92 5.21
CA THR A 58 -26.22 9.83 4.06
C THR A 58 -25.10 9.52 3.07
N VAL A 59 -25.44 9.23 1.83
CA VAL A 59 -24.47 8.94 0.76
C VAL A 59 -24.07 10.24 0.07
N PHE A 60 -22.78 10.42 -0.14
CA PHE A 60 -22.24 11.55 -0.89
C PHE A 60 -21.23 11.09 -1.96
N TYR A 61 -21.00 11.94 -2.96
CA TYR A 61 -19.95 11.72 -3.95
C TYR A 61 -18.82 12.72 -3.69
N GLY A 62 -17.70 12.21 -3.21
CA GLY A 62 -16.56 13.00 -2.74
C GLY A 62 -16.10 14.10 -3.70
N PRO A 63 -15.93 13.83 -5.02
CA PRO A 63 -15.52 14.85 -6.00
C PRO A 63 -16.44 16.07 -6.13
N PHE A 64 -17.66 16.02 -5.59
CA PHE A 64 -18.59 17.15 -5.59
C PHE A 64 -18.56 17.97 -4.29
N THR A 65 -17.70 17.59 -3.34
CA THR A 65 -17.57 18.28 -2.05
C THR A 65 -16.52 19.39 -2.09
N ASP A 66 -16.72 20.42 -1.28
CA ASP A 66 -15.70 21.47 -1.09
C ASP A 66 -14.41 20.92 -0.46
N ALA A 67 -14.53 19.90 0.38
CA ALA A 67 -13.39 19.20 0.97
C ALA A 67 -12.51 18.54 -0.10
N PHE A 68 -13.10 17.92 -1.12
CA PHE A 68 -12.35 17.37 -2.25
C PHE A 68 -11.61 18.45 -3.03
N LYS A 69 -12.25 19.60 -3.25
CA LYS A 69 -11.61 20.75 -3.89
C LYS A 69 -10.41 21.26 -3.09
N GLN A 70 -10.52 21.32 -1.76
CA GLN A 70 -9.41 21.71 -0.88
C GLN A 70 -8.26 20.69 -0.98
N MET A 71 -8.56 19.39 -0.99
CA MET A 71 -7.55 18.35 -1.18
C MET A 71 -6.82 18.49 -2.52
N VAL A 72 -7.55 18.66 -3.62
CA VAL A 72 -6.95 18.88 -4.95
C VAL A 72 -6.10 20.15 -4.98
N GLN A 73 -6.55 21.21 -4.33
CA GLN A 73 -5.76 22.46 -4.24
C GLN A 73 -4.46 22.26 -3.46
N TRP A 74 -4.49 21.46 -2.39
CA TRP A 74 -3.29 21.10 -1.63
C TRP A 74 -2.27 20.37 -2.52
N PHE A 75 -2.71 19.38 -3.30
CA PHE A 75 -1.83 18.68 -4.23
C PHE A 75 -1.33 19.58 -5.36
N ALA A 76 -2.16 20.49 -5.86
CA ALA A 76 -1.75 21.45 -6.88
C ALA A 76 -0.66 22.41 -6.35
N ASN A 77 -0.79 22.86 -5.11
CA ASN A 77 0.23 23.67 -4.45
C ASN A 77 1.53 22.87 -4.26
N ALA A 78 1.42 21.65 -3.73
CA ALA A 78 2.57 20.77 -3.54
C ALA A 78 3.30 20.46 -4.87
N TRP A 79 2.57 20.32 -5.97
CA TRP A 79 3.16 20.21 -7.30
C TRP A 79 3.90 21.48 -7.71
N ALA A 80 3.26 22.64 -7.57
CA ALA A 80 3.86 23.93 -7.92
C ALA A 80 5.12 24.24 -7.11
N ASP A 81 5.16 23.79 -5.86
CA ASP A 81 6.29 23.98 -4.95
C ASP A 81 7.39 22.89 -5.10
N GLY A 82 7.24 21.96 -6.06
CA GLY A 82 8.22 20.90 -6.31
C GLY A 82 8.28 19.83 -5.23
N LEU A 83 7.20 19.64 -4.48
CA LEU A 83 7.12 18.64 -3.41
C LEU A 83 6.63 17.25 -3.90
N LEU A 84 6.27 17.16 -5.17
CA LEU A 84 5.86 15.92 -5.81
C LEU A 84 6.86 15.51 -6.89
N ASP A 85 7.10 14.23 -7.01
CA ASP A 85 7.91 13.67 -8.09
C ASP A 85 7.42 14.14 -9.47
N SER A 86 8.30 14.69 -10.28
CA SER A 86 7.96 15.22 -11.61
C SER A 86 7.40 14.16 -12.57
N GLU A 87 7.71 12.88 -12.35
CA GLU A 87 7.24 11.77 -13.18
C GLU A 87 5.99 11.08 -12.59
N ILE A 88 5.42 11.62 -11.52
CA ILE A 88 4.36 11.00 -10.71
C ILE A 88 3.12 10.59 -11.52
N PHE A 89 2.84 11.24 -12.64
CA PHE A 89 1.70 10.96 -13.50
C PHE A 89 1.99 9.95 -14.62
N GLU A 90 3.26 9.66 -14.89
CA GLU A 90 3.68 8.82 -16.02
C GLU A 90 4.38 7.53 -15.57
N GLN A 91 5.06 7.56 -14.41
CA GLN A 91 5.86 6.44 -13.95
C GLN A 91 5.03 5.22 -13.57
N ASP A 92 5.54 4.05 -13.91
CA ASP A 92 5.02 2.77 -13.45
C ASP A 92 5.65 2.29 -12.13
N SER A 93 5.25 1.12 -11.66
CA SER A 93 5.77 0.56 -10.40
C SER A 93 7.26 0.16 -10.49
N ASN A 94 7.76 -0.20 -11.67
CA ASN A 94 9.15 -0.56 -11.84
C ASN A 94 10.05 0.69 -11.84
N GLN A 95 9.55 1.79 -12.41
CA GLN A 95 10.25 3.08 -12.40
C GLN A 95 10.34 3.63 -10.97
N LEU A 96 9.25 3.60 -10.19
CA LEU A 96 9.30 3.98 -8.77
C LEU A 96 10.27 3.07 -7.99
N LYS A 97 10.21 1.76 -8.23
CA LYS A 97 11.12 0.80 -7.60
C LYS A 97 12.58 1.08 -7.98
N ALA A 98 12.87 1.44 -9.24
CA ALA A 98 14.22 1.78 -9.67
C ALA A 98 14.76 3.01 -8.94
N LYS A 99 13.92 4.03 -8.67
CA LYS A 99 14.29 5.21 -7.86
C LYS A 99 14.58 4.82 -6.40
N GLY A 100 13.78 3.92 -5.82
CA GLY A 100 13.95 3.51 -4.43
C GLY A 100 15.04 2.46 -4.20
N GLN A 101 15.50 1.76 -5.25
CA GLN A 101 16.54 0.72 -5.20
C GLN A 101 17.87 1.17 -5.82
N GLY A 102 18.06 2.46 -6.00
CA GLY A 102 19.36 3.04 -6.35
C GLY A 102 20.39 2.88 -5.22
N ASP A 103 21.63 3.28 -5.52
CA ASP A 103 22.72 3.24 -4.55
C ASP A 103 22.53 4.26 -3.40
N GLU A 104 21.62 5.21 -3.57
CA GLU A 104 21.32 6.29 -2.65
C GLU A 104 19.80 6.40 -2.39
N LEU A 105 19.43 6.76 -1.16
CA LEU A 105 18.03 6.93 -0.75
C LEU A 105 17.54 8.32 -1.14
N ILE A 106 17.01 8.46 -2.35
CA ILE A 106 16.49 9.74 -2.86
C ILE A 106 14.99 9.96 -2.60
N LEU A 107 14.26 8.94 -2.16
CA LEU A 107 12.83 9.04 -1.89
C LEU A 107 12.58 9.48 -0.45
N GLY A 108 12.12 10.71 -0.22
CA GLY A 108 11.75 11.19 1.09
C GLY A 108 10.48 10.52 1.63
N ALA A 109 9.44 10.47 0.82
CA ALA A 109 8.19 9.78 1.14
C ALA A 109 7.61 9.10 -0.10
N PHE A 110 6.96 7.95 0.09
CA PHE A 110 6.29 7.26 -1.01
C PHE A 110 5.09 6.45 -0.51
N THR A 111 4.19 6.12 -1.43
CA THR A 111 3.06 5.26 -1.13
C THR A 111 3.29 3.85 -1.64
N SER A 112 3.19 2.87 -0.74
CA SER A 112 3.40 1.45 -1.06
C SER A 112 2.56 0.57 -0.13
N ALA A 113 2.36 -0.69 -0.48
CA ALA A 113 1.77 -1.68 0.43
C ALA A 113 2.75 -2.12 1.53
N GLY A 114 4.06 -1.87 1.32
CA GLY A 114 5.13 -2.09 2.29
C GLY A 114 6.44 -1.53 1.76
N PRO A 115 7.34 -1.01 2.62
CA PRO A 115 8.57 -0.36 2.17
C PRO A 115 9.44 -1.29 1.32
N TYR A 116 9.56 -2.56 1.67
CA TYR A 116 10.34 -3.60 0.96
C TYR A 116 9.94 -3.78 -0.52
N ILE A 117 8.79 -3.28 -0.95
CA ILE A 117 8.36 -3.31 -2.37
C ILE A 117 9.11 -2.25 -3.19
N THR A 118 9.45 -1.13 -2.55
CA THR A 118 10.00 0.05 -3.20
C THR A 118 11.49 0.23 -2.90
N ILE A 119 11.92 -0.01 -1.66
CA ILE A 119 13.30 0.15 -1.20
C ILE A 119 13.93 -1.20 -0.84
N PRO A 120 15.28 -1.34 -0.81
CA PRO A 120 15.96 -2.50 -0.28
C PRO A 120 15.60 -2.76 1.19
N GLN A 121 15.59 -4.03 1.59
CA GLN A 121 15.20 -4.43 2.94
C GLN A 121 16.13 -3.86 4.03
N GLU A 122 17.39 -3.64 3.72
CA GLU A 122 18.38 -3.07 4.61
C GLU A 122 18.03 -1.65 5.09
N TYR A 123 17.27 -0.90 4.28
CA TYR A 123 16.79 0.46 4.59
C TYR A 123 15.38 0.51 5.19
N ASN A 124 14.78 -0.63 5.51
CA ASN A 124 13.42 -0.64 6.08
C ASN A 124 13.32 0.10 7.41
N GLU A 125 14.40 0.15 8.19
CA GLU A 125 14.44 0.85 9.49
C GLU A 125 14.60 2.37 9.33
N ASP A 126 15.05 2.84 8.17
CA ASP A 126 15.18 4.28 7.87
C ASP A 126 13.84 4.93 7.51
N TYR A 127 12.84 4.11 7.19
CA TYR A 127 11.50 4.57 6.85
C TYR A 127 10.47 4.17 7.91
N ILE A 128 9.63 5.11 8.26
CA ILE A 128 8.52 4.87 9.19
C ILE A 128 7.17 4.96 8.47
N ALA A 129 6.24 4.09 8.84
CA ALA A 129 4.86 4.23 8.37
C ALA A 129 4.22 5.46 9.02
N ILE A 130 3.73 6.40 8.20
CA ILE A 130 3.01 7.57 8.71
C ILE A 130 1.65 7.11 9.24
N THR A 131 1.32 7.51 10.46
CA THR A 131 -0.02 7.34 11.02
C THR A 131 -1.01 8.28 10.34
N ALA A 132 -2.33 8.04 10.52
CA ALA A 132 -3.34 8.94 9.98
C ALA A 132 -3.03 10.39 10.33
N LEU A 133 -3.05 11.25 9.33
CA LEU A 133 -2.82 12.68 9.51
C LEU A 133 -4.01 13.30 10.23
N LYS A 134 -3.74 14.27 11.10
CA LYS A 134 -4.77 15.00 11.78
C LYS A 134 -5.26 16.16 10.91
N ALA A 135 -6.56 16.19 10.64
CA ALA A 135 -7.22 17.27 9.93
C ALA A 135 -7.39 18.51 10.82
N ASP A 136 -7.63 19.67 10.22
CA ASP A 136 -7.86 20.94 10.93
C ASP A 136 -9.11 20.88 11.82
N ASN A 137 -10.11 20.09 11.44
CA ASN A 137 -11.30 19.83 12.27
C ASN A 137 -11.06 18.85 13.44
N GLY A 138 -9.84 18.34 13.59
CA GLY A 138 -9.43 17.42 14.64
C GLY A 138 -9.62 15.93 14.33
N LYS A 139 -10.26 15.57 13.22
CA LYS A 139 -10.37 14.17 12.79
C LYS A 139 -8.99 13.60 12.46
N GLN A 140 -8.77 12.33 12.80
CA GLN A 140 -7.54 11.59 12.53
C GLN A 140 -7.91 10.16 12.16
N GLU A 141 -8.22 9.95 10.92
CA GLU A 141 -8.79 8.70 10.43
C GLU A 141 -8.11 8.24 9.15
N TRP A 142 -8.10 6.92 8.94
CA TRP A 142 -7.75 6.30 7.67
C TRP A 142 -9.01 5.85 6.94
N PHE A 143 -8.99 5.96 5.63
CA PHE A 143 -10.00 5.33 4.80
C PHE A 143 -9.95 3.80 4.98
N ARG A 144 -11.08 3.21 5.36
CA ARG A 144 -11.21 1.75 5.50
C ARG A 144 -11.95 1.19 4.30
N THR A 145 -11.34 0.22 3.65
CA THR A 145 -12.04 -0.59 2.65
C THR A 145 -12.88 -1.66 3.34
N SER A 146 -14.01 -2.04 2.74
CA SER A 146 -14.78 -3.19 3.21
C SER A 146 -13.88 -4.43 3.21
N GLY A 147 -13.84 -5.17 4.31
CA GLY A 147 -13.19 -6.48 4.39
C GLY A 147 -13.88 -7.55 3.53
N LEU A 148 -15.06 -7.26 3.00
CA LEU A 148 -15.83 -8.17 2.16
C LEU A 148 -15.77 -7.74 0.69
N LYS A 149 -15.15 -8.58 -0.13
CA LYS A 149 -15.20 -8.45 -1.60
C LYS A 149 -16.22 -9.43 -2.15
N ARG A 150 -17.23 -8.92 -2.87
CA ARG A 150 -18.25 -9.75 -3.53
C ARG A 150 -17.78 -10.17 -4.91
N GLY A 151 -18.17 -11.37 -5.36
CA GLY A 151 -17.94 -11.84 -6.72
C GLY A 151 -16.50 -12.28 -7.00
N THR A 152 -15.71 -12.56 -5.97
CA THR A 152 -14.33 -13.05 -6.09
C THR A 152 -14.25 -14.51 -6.51
N PHE A 153 -15.31 -15.29 -6.25
CA PHE A 153 -15.43 -16.67 -6.68
C PHE A 153 -16.83 -16.92 -7.26
N THR A 154 -16.90 -17.57 -8.42
CA THR A 154 -18.16 -17.86 -9.11
C THR A 154 -18.13 -19.31 -9.62
N ILE A 155 -19.19 -20.08 -9.31
CA ILE A 155 -19.41 -21.40 -9.89
C ILE A 155 -20.37 -21.22 -11.07
N THR A 156 -19.91 -21.57 -12.27
CA THR A 156 -20.72 -21.47 -13.48
C THR A 156 -21.64 -22.67 -13.64
N SER A 157 -22.70 -22.54 -14.45
CA SER A 157 -23.62 -23.63 -14.81
C SER A 157 -22.95 -24.79 -15.55
N GLY A 158 -21.76 -24.59 -16.12
CA GLY A 158 -20.96 -25.61 -16.76
C GLY A 158 -20.11 -26.44 -15.81
N CYS A 159 -20.06 -26.10 -14.51
CA CYS A 159 -19.29 -26.86 -13.53
C CYS A 159 -19.90 -28.24 -13.29
N LYS A 160 -19.12 -29.29 -13.53
CA LYS A 160 -19.56 -30.68 -13.34
C LYS A 160 -19.62 -31.10 -11.85
N TYR A 161 -18.85 -30.45 -11.00
CA TYR A 161 -18.69 -30.80 -9.58
C TYR A 161 -18.77 -29.53 -8.69
N PRO A 162 -19.96 -28.88 -8.63
CA PRO A 162 -20.08 -27.62 -7.90
C PRO A 162 -19.85 -27.76 -6.39
N GLU A 163 -20.18 -28.91 -5.81
CA GLU A 163 -19.94 -29.21 -4.38
C GLU A 163 -18.44 -29.34 -4.08
N ALA A 164 -17.67 -29.95 -4.97
CA ALA A 164 -16.22 -30.04 -4.82
C ALA A 164 -15.57 -28.66 -4.89
N ALA A 165 -16.01 -27.82 -5.85
CA ALA A 165 -15.56 -26.45 -5.98
C ALA A 165 -15.89 -25.62 -4.73
N LEU A 166 -17.09 -25.79 -4.17
CA LEU A 166 -17.49 -25.09 -2.94
C LEU A 166 -16.68 -25.56 -1.73
N ARG A 167 -16.44 -26.86 -1.58
CA ARG A 167 -15.60 -27.40 -0.48
C ARG A 167 -14.16 -26.89 -0.54
N MET A 168 -13.60 -26.76 -1.73
CA MET A 168 -12.27 -26.18 -1.91
C MET A 168 -12.23 -24.73 -1.41
N VAL A 169 -13.21 -23.93 -1.78
CA VAL A 169 -13.28 -22.53 -1.33
C VAL A 169 -13.54 -22.44 0.16
N ASP A 170 -14.40 -23.28 0.71
CA ASP A 170 -14.69 -23.34 2.15
C ASP A 170 -13.42 -23.68 2.96
N TRP A 171 -12.60 -24.61 2.48
CA TRP A 171 -11.31 -24.91 3.09
C TRP A 171 -10.35 -23.70 3.02
N VAL A 172 -10.28 -23.02 1.86
CA VAL A 172 -9.45 -21.80 1.67
C VAL A 172 -9.85 -20.69 2.64
N TYR A 173 -11.14 -20.53 2.94
CA TYR A 173 -11.63 -19.57 3.94
C TYR A 173 -11.45 -20.05 5.40
N GLY A 174 -11.10 -21.31 5.62
CA GLY A 174 -10.71 -21.82 6.91
C GLY A 174 -9.31 -21.38 7.34
N LYS A 175 -9.01 -21.47 8.64
CA LYS A 175 -7.69 -21.06 9.20
C LYS A 175 -6.53 -21.76 8.48
N GLU A 176 -6.64 -23.06 8.28
CA GLU A 176 -5.60 -23.88 7.67
C GLU A 176 -5.36 -23.47 6.20
N GLY A 177 -6.42 -23.41 5.39
CA GLY A 177 -6.33 -23.04 3.98
C GLY A 177 -5.86 -21.60 3.77
N ALA A 178 -6.31 -20.67 4.61
CA ALA A 178 -5.85 -19.29 4.56
C ALA A 178 -4.35 -19.16 4.90
N LEU A 179 -3.87 -19.90 5.90
CA LEU A 179 -2.45 -19.95 6.24
C LEU A 179 -1.63 -20.56 5.10
N TYR A 180 -2.10 -21.69 4.54
CA TYR A 180 -1.43 -22.34 3.42
C TYR A 180 -1.26 -21.39 2.22
N GLN A 181 -2.32 -20.69 1.83
CA GLN A 181 -2.25 -19.72 0.74
C GLN A 181 -1.34 -18.51 1.03
N MET A 182 -1.30 -18.06 2.27
CA MET A 182 -0.56 -16.84 2.65
C MET A 182 0.86 -17.12 3.11
N ARG A 183 1.13 -18.29 3.65
CA ARG A 183 2.40 -18.61 4.32
C ARG A 183 3.08 -19.87 3.77
N GLY A 184 2.36 -20.70 2.99
CA GLY A 184 2.88 -21.97 2.50
C GLY A 184 2.67 -23.12 3.48
N GLU A 185 3.61 -24.05 3.50
CA GLU A 185 3.55 -25.30 4.26
C GLU A 185 4.21 -25.14 5.63
N GLU A 186 3.52 -25.62 6.68
CA GLU A 186 4.06 -25.64 8.04
C GLU A 186 5.32 -26.55 8.11
N GLY A 187 6.35 -26.05 8.76
CA GLY A 187 7.65 -26.72 8.88
C GLY A 187 8.59 -26.52 7.68
N VAL A 188 8.08 -25.99 6.56
CA VAL A 188 8.85 -25.67 5.36
C VAL A 188 8.95 -24.15 5.17
N ASP A 189 7.82 -23.48 5.08
CA ASP A 189 7.74 -22.04 4.75
C ASP A 189 7.45 -21.20 5.99
N PHE A 190 6.91 -21.79 7.03
CA PHE A 190 6.73 -21.15 8.33
C PHE A 190 6.74 -22.18 9.47
N VAL A 191 6.99 -21.69 10.68
CA VAL A 191 6.90 -22.46 11.92
C VAL A 191 6.13 -21.67 12.97
N TYR A 192 5.35 -22.36 13.82
CA TYR A 192 4.73 -21.71 14.97
C TYR A 192 5.75 -21.48 16.07
N GLN A 193 5.64 -20.34 16.74
CA GLN A 193 6.48 -19.96 17.89
C GLN A 193 5.86 -20.39 19.23
N ASP A 194 4.59 -20.69 19.24
CA ASP A 194 3.83 -20.98 20.45
C ASP A 194 2.98 -22.26 20.29
N GLU A 195 2.71 -22.92 21.41
CA GLU A 195 1.93 -24.17 21.46
C GLU A 195 0.45 -23.97 21.07
N ASN A 196 -0.06 -22.75 21.13
CA ASN A 196 -1.44 -22.42 20.77
C ASN A 196 -1.63 -22.12 19.28
N HIS A 197 -0.54 -22.13 18.49
CA HIS A 197 -0.56 -21.79 17.06
C HIS A 197 -1.17 -20.40 16.76
N GLU A 198 -0.83 -19.42 17.60
CA GLU A 198 -1.28 -18.03 17.43
C GLU A 198 -0.26 -17.17 16.68
N THR A 199 1.04 -17.46 16.88
CA THR A 199 2.13 -16.70 16.30
C THR A 199 3.00 -17.60 15.41
N CYS A 200 3.24 -17.19 14.17
CA CYS A 200 4.14 -17.91 13.27
C CYS A 200 5.26 -17.03 12.76
N VAL A 201 6.42 -17.64 12.53
CA VAL A 201 7.57 -17.01 11.86
C VAL A 201 7.71 -17.63 10.49
N VAL A 202 7.79 -16.77 9.48
CA VAL A 202 8.05 -17.18 8.10
C VAL A 202 9.52 -17.45 7.89
N GLN A 203 9.82 -18.37 7.00
CA GLN A 203 11.16 -18.71 6.57
C GLN A 203 11.18 -18.90 5.06
N TRP A 204 12.31 -18.66 4.45
CA TRP A 204 12.49 -18.80 2.99
C TRP A 204 13.92 -19.24 2.68
N PRO A 205 14.14 -19.94 1.56
CA PRO A 205 15.46 -20.42 1.19
C PRO A 205 16.38 -19.28 0.74
N GLU A 206 17.67 -19.56 0.79
CA GLU A 206 18.69 -18.67 0.28
C GLU A 206 18.46 -18.35 -1.21
N GLY A 207 18.73 -17.11 -1.62
CA GLY A 207 18.51 -16.63 -2.99
C GLY A 207 17.23 -15.80 -3.19
N TYR A 208 16.50 -15.55 -2.12
CA TYR A 208 15.36 -14.59 -2.10
C TYR A 208 15.65 -13.46 -1.12
N ASP A 209 15.44 -12.23 -1.53
CA ASP A 209 15.72 -11.05 -0.72
C ASP A 209 14.83 -10.97 0.53
N ASN A 210 13.58 -11.46 0.42
CA ASN A 210 12.60 -11.48 1.50
C ASN A 210 11.51 -12.53 1.25
N PHE A 211 10.72 -12.80 2.29
CA PHE A 211 9.61 -13.75 2.22
C PHE A 211 8.55 -13.38 1.16
N GLU A 212 8.25 -12.11 0.96
CA GLU A 212 7.23 -11.70 -0.02
C GLU A 212 7.65 -12.01 -1.45
N THR A 213 8.92 -11.85 -1.78
CA THR A 213 9.46 -12.26 -3.09
C THR A 213 9.39 -13.78 -3.27
N TYR A 214 9.73 -14.54 -2.25
CA TYR A 214 9.61 -15.98 -2.23
C TYR A 214 8.14 -16.42 -2.35
N ARG A 215 7.25 -15.89 -1.53
CA ARG A 215 5.82 -16.18 -1.55
C ARG A 215 5.20 -15.91 -2.92
N ALA A 216 5.53 -14.78 -3.54
CA ALA A 216 4.97 -14.40 -4.83
C ALA A 216 5.41 -15.31 -5.97
N LYS A 217 6.59 -15.91 -5.89
CA LYS A 217 7.14 -16.78 -6.93
C LYS A 217 6.81 -18.27 -6.71
N GLU A 218 6.85 -18.71 -5.48
CA GLU A 218 6.81 -20.14 -5.17
C GLU A 218 5.53 -20.58 -4.46
N ILE A 219 5.02 -19.81 -3.51
CA ILE A 219 3.84 -20.20 -2.74
C ILE A 219 2.55 -19.85 -3.51
N THR A 220 2.34 -18.56 -3.83
CA THR A 220 1.08 -18.10 -4.44
C THR A 220 0.74 -18.78 -5.77
N PRO A 221 1.68 -19.08 -6.68
CA PRO A 221 1.34 -19.80 -7.92
C PRO A 221 1.00 -21.29 -7.70
N ASN A 222 1.42 -21.86 -6.58
CA ASN A 222 1.30 -23.30 -6.29
C ASN A 222 0.24 -23.61 -5.22
N SER A 223 -0.44 -22.58 -4.68
CA SER A 223 -1.46 -22.71 -3.63
C SER A 223 -2.91 -22.64 -4.14
#